data_55a501f8c63cf6380fb3c20e00e8b0ba
#
_entry.id   55a501f8c63cf6380fb3c20e00e8b0ba
#
_cell.length_a   1.000
_cell.length_b   1.000
_cell.length_c   1.000
_cell.angle_alpha   90.00
_cell.angle_beta   90.00
_cell.angle_gamma   90.00
#
_symmetry.space_group_name_H-M   'P 1'
#
loop_
_entity.id
_entity.type
_entity.pdbx_description
1 polymer ?
#
loop_
_entity_poly.entity_id
_entity_poly.type
_entity_poly.pdbx_seq_one_letter_code
_entity_poly.pdbx_strand_id
1 'polypeptide(L)'
;QQRPDLTHDLTELRRLSFELLLERHGYDPEASHDLIARFLDLRHDVTLYPDVVPALARLSDRFPLIALSNGNADVSRLGIGQFFQGQISARTAGVKKPDPAIFAMACELLSAEPSEILHVGDHPVEDVVGAQQAGLKGAWVNRAESTWSEERTPDLVVADLTQLADRLATI
;
A
#
# COMPACT_ATOMS: atom_id res chain seq x y z
N GLN A 1 18.66 -16.20 9.09
CA GLN A 1 19.26 -14.97 9.67
C GLN A 1 18.22 -13.84 9.58
N GLN A 2 18.02 -13.11 10.67
CA GLN A 2 17.18 -11.91 10.65
C GLN A 2 17.96 -10.79 9.93
N ARG A 3 17.33 -10.17 8.92
CA ARG A 3 17.87 -9.04 8.15
C ARG A 3 17.01 -7.80 8.44
N PRO A 4 17.22 -7.16 9.61
CA PRO A 4 16.41 -5.99 10.02
C PRO A 4 16.58 -4.79 9.07
N ASP A 5 17.71 -4.73 8.38
CA ASP A 5 18.04 -3.75 7.35
C ASP A 5 17.14 -3.85 6.09
N LEU A 6 16.49 -4.99 5.87
CA LEU A 6 15.65 -5.26 4.69
C LEU A 6 14.14 -5.31 5.01
N THR A 7 13.71 -4.93 6.19
CA THR A 7 12.29 -5.04 6.58
C THR A 7 11.34 -4.27 5.68
N HIS A 8 11.84 -3.28 4.96
CA HIS A 8 11.11 -2.48 3.98
C HIS A 8 11.15 -3.08 2.56
N ASP A 9 12.10 -3.97 2.25
CA ASP A 9 12.24 -4.59 0.91
C ASP A 9 11.75 -6.04 0.91
N LEU A 10 10.43 -6.20 0.77
CA LEU A 10 9.80 -7.53 0.68
C LEU A 10 10.24 -8.31 -0.56
N THR A 11 10.69 -7.65 -1.62
CA THR A 11 11.18 -8.31 -2.83
C THR A 11 12.50 -9.00 -2.55
N GLU A 12 13.44 -8.28 -1.96
CA GLU A 12 14.75 -8.83 -1.62
C GLU A 12 14.65 -9.91 -0.52
N LEU A 13 13.80 -9.71 0.49
CA LEU A 13 13.56 -10.74 1.51
C LEU A 13 13.02 -12.05 0.90
N ARG A 14 12.13 -11.97 -0.08
CA ARG A 14 11.62 -13.16 -0.78
C ARG A 14 12.69 -13.80 -1.64
N ARG A 15 13.47 -13.00 -2.39
CA ARG A 15 14.58 -13.53 -3.20
C ARG A 15 15.57 -14.32 -2.34
N LEU A 16 15.99 -13.75 -1.21
CA LEU A 16 16.88 -14.41 -0.25
C LEU A 16 16.23 -15.68 0.35
N SER A 17 14.92 -15.67 0.56
CA SER A 17 14.21 -16.88 1.03
C SER A 17 14.21 -17.99 -0.03
N PHE A 18 14.04 -17.65 -1.31
CA PHE A 18 14.15 -18.61 -2.41
C PHE A 18 15.59 -19.15 -2.52
N GLU A 19 16.59 -18.27 -2.47
CA GLU A 19 18.00 -18.64 -2.51
C GLU A 19 18.34 -19.66 -1.41
N LEU A 20 17.98 -19.39 -0.16
CA LEU A 20 18.19 -20.29 0.98
C LEU A 20 17.47 -21.66 0.80
N LEU A 21 16.26 -21.65 0.24
CA LEU A 21 15.52 -22.89 -0.02
C LEU A 21 16.17 -23.71 -1.12
N LEU A 22 16.63 -23.07 -2.19
CA LEU A 22 17.33 -23.72 -3.30
C LEU A 22 18.62 -24.37 -2.81
N GLU A 23 19.46 -23.64 -2.09
CA GLU A 23 20.70 -24.15 -1.46
C GLU A 23 20.42 -25.38 -0.58
N ARG A 24 19.43 -25.25 0.30
CA ARG A 24 19.07 -26.33 1.24
C ARG A 24 18.67 -27.62 0.55
N HIS A 25 18.09 -27.52 -0.64
CA HIS A 25 17.62 -28.68 -1.42
C HIS A 25 18.54 -29.07 -2.57
N GLY A 26 19.76 -28.49 -2.64
CA GLY A 26 20.78 -28.86 -3.64
C GLY A 26 20.50 -28.32 -5.05
N TYR A 27 19.67 -27.30 -5.17
CA TYR A 27 19.44 -26.58 -6.43
C TYR A 27 20.37 -25.38 -6.56
N ASP A 28 20.48 -24.85 -7.78
CA ASP A 28 21.25 -23.65 -8.06
C ASP A 28 20.61 -22.41 -7.38
N PRO A 29 21.31 -21.73 -6.44
CA PRO A 29 20.81 -20.55 -5.76
C PRO A 29 20.51 -19.36 -6.71
N GLU A 30 21.23 -19.27 -7.84
CA GLU A 30 21.03 -18.19 -8.83
C GLU A 30 19.62 -18.22 -9.44
N ALA A 31 18.96 -19.38 -9.47
CA ALA A 31 17.56 -19.48 -9.91
C ALA A 31 16.58 -18.68 -9.04
N SER A 32 17.02 -18.18 -7.86
CA SER A 32 16.22 -17.27 -7.02
C SER A 32 15.83 -15.99 -7.75
N HIS A 33 16.64 -15.50 -8.68
CA HIS A 33 16.34 -14.33 -9.50
C HIS A 33 15.18 -14.57 -10.45
N ASP A 34 15.12 -15.73 -11.10
CA ASP A 34 14.01 -16.09 -11.98
C ASP A 34 12.72 -16.34 -11.18
N LEU A 35 12.85 -16.98 -10.01
CA LEU A 35 11.72 -17.24 -9.13
C LEU A 35 11.09 -15.94 -8.62
N ILE A 36 11.88 -14.95 -8.20
CA ILE A 36 11.33 -13.68 -7.76
C ILE A 36 10.71 -12.89 -8.92
N ALA A 37 11.32 -12.92 -10.10
CA ALA A 37 10.75 -12.28 -11.29
C ALA A 37 9.37 -12.89 -11.61
N ARG A 38 9.27 -14.23 -11.66
CA ARG A 38 8.01 -14.93 -11.89
C ARG A 38 6.97 -14.65 -10.81
N PHE A 39 7.40 -14.62 -9.54
CA PHE A 39 6.52 -14.25 -8.43
C PHE A 39 5.92 -12.85 -8.60
N LEU A 40 6.74 -11.87 -9.00
CA LEU A 40 6.29 -10.50 -9.22
C LEU A 40 5.32 -10.40 -10.40
N ASP A 41 5.53 -11.16 -11.46
CA ASP A 41 4.58 -11.23 -12.58
C ASP A 41 3.22 -11.77 -12.14
N LEU A 42 3.20 -12.89 -11.43
CA LEU A 42 1.97 -13.49 -10.91
C LEU A 42 1.25 -12.60 -9.89
N ARG A 43 2.01 -11.79 -9.14
CA ARG A 43 1.42 -10.87 -8.17
C ARG A 43 0.67 -9.70 -8.83
N HIS A 44 0.92 -9.42 -10.09
CA HIS A 44 0.18 -8.41 -10.85
C HIS A 44 -0.98 -9.00 -11.66
N ASP A 45 -1.05 -10.34 -11.76
CA ASP A 45 -2.19 -11.04 -12.37
C ASP A 45 -3.32 -11.21 -11.33
N VAL A 46 -4.03 -10.13 -11.07
CA VAL A 46 -5.08 -10.06 -10.06
C VAL A 46 -6.38 -9.53 -10.65
N THR A 47 -7.50 -10.00 -10.13
CA THR A 47 -8.80 -9.41 -10.40
C THR A 47 -9.10 -8.34 -9.37
N LEU A 48 -9.25 -7.11 -9.81
CA LEU A 48 -9.64 -6.00 -8.94
C LEU A 48 -11.09 -6.18 -8.45
N TYR A 49 -11.40 -5.70 -7.25
CA TYR A 49 -12.78 -5.61 -6.81
C TYR A 49 -13.59 -4.70 -7.76
N PRO A 50 -14.88 -4.98 -7.99
CA PRO A 50 -15.69 -4.25 -8.98
C PRO A 50 -15.82 -2.74 -8.72
N ASP A 51 -15.71 -2.33 -7.47
CA ASP A 51 -15.78 -0.94 -7.02
C ASP A 51 -14.51 -0.12 -7.30
N VAL A 52 -13.35 -0.76 -7.52
CA VAL A 52 -12.05 -0.07 -7.55
C VAL A 52 -11.96 0.93 -8.68
N VAL A 53 -12.15 0.48 -9.92
CA VAL A 53 -11.98 1.35 -11.11
C VAL A 53 -13.00 2.49 -11.13
N PRO A 54 -14.32 2.24 -10.94
CA PRO A 54 -15.30 3.33 -10.91
C PRO A 54 -15.09 4.34 -9.79
N ALA A 55 -14.68 3.88 -8.61
CA ALA A 55 -14.43 4.78 -7.48
C ALA A 55 -13.15 5.60 -7.68
N LEU A 56 -12.06 4.99 -8.16
CA LEU A 56 -10.83 5.71 -8.45
C LEU A 56 -11.02 6.79 -9.53
N ALA A 57 -11.82 6.51 -10.56
CA ALA A 57 -12.17 7.51 -11.57
C ALA A 57 -12.85 8.73 -10.93
N ARG A 58 -13.90 8.51 -10.12
CA ARG A 58 -14.61 9.59 -9.41
C ARG A 58 -13.73 10.37 -8.44
N LEU A 59 -12.83 9.68 -7.75
CA LEU A 59 -11.93 10.29 -6.77
C LEU A 59 -10.84 11.11 -7.46
N SER A 60 -10.22 10.57 -8.53
CA SER A 60 -9.15 11.26 -9.26
C SER A 60 -9.61 12.50 -10.02
N ASP A 61 -10.90 12.58 -10.39
CA ASP A 61 -11.50 13.79 -10.98
C ASP A 61 -11.55 14.97 -9.99
N ARG A 62 -11.46 14.70 -8.68
CA ARG A 62 -11.63 15.71 -7.63
C ARG A 62 -10.42 15.92 -6.74
N PHE A 63 -9.62 14.89 -6.57
CA PHE A 63 -8.50 14.88 -5.63
C PHE A 63 -7.23 14.34 -6.30
N PRO A 64 -6.06 14.91 -5.99
CA PRO A 64 -4.80 14.28 -6.36
C PRO A 64 -4.62 12.99 -5.56
N LEU A 65 -4.36 11.87 -6.23
CA LEU A 65 -4.18 10.57 -5.60
C LEU A 65 -2.72 10.12 -5.68
N ILE A 66 -2.20 9.57 -4.59
CA ILE A 66 -0.91 8.89 -4.49
C ILE A 66 -1.13 7.46 -4.00
N ALA A 67 -0.51 6.50 -4.66
CA ALA A 67 -0.48 5.12 -4.17
C ALA A 67 0.66 4.94 -3.15
N LEU A 68 0.33 4.54 -1.92
CA LEU A 68 1.29 4.32 -0.84
C LEU A 68 1.19 2.88 -0.34
N SER A 69 2.24 2.06 -0.53
CA SER A 69 2.18 0.62 -0.28
C SER A 69 3.39 0.07 0.46
N ASN A 70 3.16 -0.81 1.43
CA ASN A 70 4.19 -1.68 2.01
C ASN A 70 4.54 -2.86 1.09
N GLY A 71 3.69 -3.12 0.10
CA GLY A 71 3.87 -4.17 -0.88
C GLY A 71 4.74 -3.75 -2.06
N ASN A 72 4.89 -4.70 -2.98
CA ASN A 72 5.66 -4.55 -4.21
C ASN A 72 4.78 -4.56 -5.48
N ALA A 73 3.48 -4.31 -5.33
CA ALA A 73 2.58 -4.14 -6.46
C ALA A 73 2.80 -2.76 -7.11
N ASP A 74 2.81 -2.74 -8.44
CA ASP A 74 2.90 -1.55 -9.27
C ASP A 74 1.51 -1.22 -9.84
N VAL A 75 0.99 -0.05 -9.50
CA VAL A 75 -0.36 0.36 -9.93
C VAL A 75 -0.49 0.47 -11.45
N SER A 76 0.60 0.75 -12.17
CA SER A 76 0.61 0.79 -13.63
C SER A 76 0.42 -0.60 -14.22
N ARG A 77 1.09 -1.60 -13.65
CA ARG A 77 0.94 -3.02 -14.05
C ARG A 77 -0.43 -3.59 -13.67
N LEU A 78 -1.09 -3.03 -12.66
CA LEU A 78 -2.46 -3.37 -12.28
C LEU A 78 -3.52 -2.70 -13.17
N GLY A 79 -3.13 -1.85 -14.12
CA GLY A 79 -4.04 -1.14 -15.02
C GLY A 79 -4.82 0.01 -14.36
N ILE A 80 -4.34 0.52 -13.22
CA ILE A 80 -4.97 1.63 -12.49
C ILE A 80 -4.04 2.84 -12.29
N GLY A 81 -2.83 2.80 -12.87
CA GLY A 81 -1.83 3.85 -12.72
C GLY A 81 -2.29 5.23 -13.18
N GLN A 82 -3.21 5.30 -14.17
CA GLN A 82 -3.75 6.56 -14.69
C GLN A 82 -4.53 7.39 -13.66
N PHE A 83 -4.97 6.79 -12.56
CA PHE A 83 -5.70 7.50 -11.50
C PHE A 83 -4.78 8.15 -10.47
N PHE A 84 -3.47 7.83 -10.48
CA PHE A 84 -2.51 8.29 -9.48
C PHE A 84 -1.48 9.23 -10.10
N GLN A 85 -1.12 10.29 -9.37
CA GLN A 85 -0.02 11.19 -9.75
C GLN A 85 1.35 10.59 -9.48
N GLY A 86 1.42 9.55 -8.63
CA GLY A 86 2.64 8.83 -8.31
C GLY A 86 2.41 7.66 -7.38
N GLN A 87 3.47 6.88 -7.18
CA GLN A 87 3.48 5.74 -6.27
C GLN A 87 4.71 5.80 -5.36
N ILE A 88 4.49 5.56 -4.07
CA ILE A 88 5.53 5.35 -3.06
C ILE A 88 5.38 3.92 -2.54
N SER A 89 6.43 3.12 -2.67
CA SER A 89 6.51 1.79 -2.07
C SER A 89 7.50 1.80 -0.91
N ALA A 90 7.33 0.90 0.05
CA ALA A 90 8.30 0.75 1.13
C ALA A 90 9.72 0.53 0.61
N ARG A 91 9.87 -0.21 -0.50
CA ARG A 91 11.16 -0.45 -1.17
C ARG A 91 11.79 0.85 -1.66
N THR A 92 11.05 1.73 -2.32
CA THR A 92 11.57 3.01 -2.84
C THR A 92 11.79 4.03 -1.73
N ALA A 93 10.98 3.98 -0.67
CA ALA A 93 11.09 4.86 0.48
C ALA A 93 12.21 4.48 1.45
N GLY A 94 12.67 3.21 1.45
CA GLY A 94 13.61 2.69 2.44
C GLY A 94 12.99 2.44 3.83
N VAL A 95 11.71 2.75 4.00
CA VAL A 95 10.91 2.57 5.22
C VAL A 95 9.51 2.10 4.85
N LYS A 96 8.79 1.54 5.81
CA LYS A 96 7.42 1.03 5.59
C LYS A 96 6.43 1.62 6.58
N LYS A 97 5.16 1.66 6.22
CA LYS A 97 4.08 1.97 7.18
C LYS A 97 4.15 1.00 8.37
N PRO A 98 3.96 1.44 9.61
CA PRO A 98 3.45 2.75 10.03
C PRO A 98 4.54 3.83 10.29
N ASP A 99 5.77 3.69 9.80
CA ASP A 99 6.81 4.70 10.00
C ASP A 99 6.35 6.06 9.44
N PRO A 100 6.39 7.15 10.23
CA PRO A 100 5.90 8.48 9.79
C PRO A 100 6.65 9.03 8.58
N ALA A 101 7.89 8.62 8.33
CA ALA A 101 8.68 9.13 7.21
C ALA A 101 8.04 8.78 5.85
N ILE A 102 7.38 7.62 5.71
CA ILE A 102 6.74 7.26 4.45
C ILE A 102 5.51 8.14 4.15
N PHE A 103 4.79 8.57 5.19
CA PHE A 103 3.66 9.50 5.05
C PHE A 103 4.15 10.93 4.74
N ALA A 104 5.27 11.36 5.34
CA ALA A 104 5.89 12.63 5.01
C ALA A 104 6.28 12.73 3.53
N MET A 105 6.83 11.67 2.94
CA MET A 105 7.10 11.60 1.50
C MET A 105 5.84 11.77 0.65
N ALA A 106 4.69 11.24 1.10
CA ALA A 106 3.42 11.45 0.41
C ALA A 106 2.95 12.92 0.51
N CYS A 107 3.14 13.57 1.66
CA CYS A 107 2.85 14.99 1.84
C CYS A 107 3.71 15.86 0.91
N GLU A 108 5.01 15.58 0.83
CA GLU A 108 5.92 16.27 -0.08
C GLU A 108 5.51 16.11 -1.55
N LEU A 109 5.19 14.88 -1.97
CA LEU A 109 4.79 14.60 -3.34
C LEU A 109 3.48 15.29 -3.73
N LEU A 110 2.54 15.41 -2.78
CA LEU A 110 1.28 16.12 -2.96
C LEU A 110 1.41 17.64 -2.75
N SER A 111 2.52 18.12 -2.21
CA SER A 111 2.70 19.52 -1.75
C SER A 111 1.55 19.97 -0.85
N ALA A 112 1.14 19.14 0.11
CA ALA A 112 0.01 19.35 1.00
C ALA A 112 0.42 19.15 2.47
N GLU A 113 -0.24 19.87 3.36
CA GLU A 113 -0.05 19.71 4.80
C GLU A 113 -0.64 18.36 5.25
N PRO A 114 -0.05 17.69 6.25
CA PRO A 114 -0.54 16.38 6.72
C PRO A 114 -2.04 16.38 7.06
N SER A 115 -2.56 17.44 7.69
CA SER A 115 -3.97 17.55 8.07
C SER A 115 -4.96 17.65 6.89
N GLU A 116 -4.46 17.94 5.69
CA GLU A 116 -5.25 18.03 4.46
C GLU A 116 -5.35 16.68 3.73
N ILE A 117 -4.55 15.68 4.14
CA ILE A 117 -4.45 14.39 3.48
C ILE A 117 -5.27 13.34 4.24
N LEU A 118 -6.06 12.58 3.49
CA LEU A 118 -6.75 11.38 3.95
C LEU A 118 -6.01 10.14 3.43
N HIS A 119 -5.34 9.41 4.31
CA HIS A 119 -4.80 8.10 3.96
C HIS A 119 -5.91 7.05 4.04
N VAL A 120 -6.04 6.23 3.01
CA VAL A 120 -7.08 5.21 2.88
C VAL A 120 -6.44 3.84 2.81
N GLY A 121 -6.81 2.94 3.72
CA GLY A 121 -6.28 1.58 3.72
C GLY A 121 -7.10 0.61 4.54
N ASP A 122 -6.73 -0.66 4.52
CA ASP A 122 -7.45 -1.76 5.16
C ASP A 122 -6.80 -2.23 6.47
N HIS A 123 -5.53 -1.91 6.69
CA HIS A 123 -4.81 -2.36 7.88
C HIS A 123 -4.97 -1.34 9.03
N PRO A 124 -5.58 -1.73 10.19
CA PRO A 124 -5.82 -0.80 11.30
C PRO A 124 -4.57 -0.03 11.75
N VAL A 125 -3.47 -0.72 12.00
CA VAL A 125 -2.25 -0.11 12.54
C VAL A 125 -1.40 0.55 11.44
N GLU A 126 -1.10 -0.18 10.36
CA GLU A 126 -0.17 0.32 9.33
C GLU A 126 -0.78 1.50 8.55
N ASP A 127 -2.08 1.45 8.26
CA ASP A 127 -2.73 2.49 7.46
C ASP A 127 -3.34 3.57 8.35
N VAL A 128 -4.27 3.22 9.23
CA VAL A 128 -5.09 4.21 9.92
C VAL A 128 -4.33 4.85 11.06
N VAL A 129 -3.87 4.06 12.04
CA VAL A 129 -3.15 4.60 13.20
C VAL A 129 -1.83 5.23 12.79
N GLY A 130 -1.10 4.60 11.84
CA GLY A 130 0.17 5.15 11.32
C GLY A 130 -0.02 6.50 10.64
N ALA A 131 -1.04 6.65 9.79
CA ALA A 131 -1.38 7.94 9.17
C ALA A 131 -1.73 9.00 10.21
N GLN A 132 -2.57 8.66 11.20
CA GLN A 132 -2.95 9.59 12.27
C GLN A 132 -1.77 10.00 13.16
N GLN A 133 -0.81 9.09 13.40
CA GLN A 133 0.43 9.41 14.12
C GLN A 133 1.33 10.36 13.33
N ALA A 134 1.30 10.28 12.01
CA ALA A 134 2.01 11.20 11.12
C ALA A 134 1.26 12.54 10.87
N GLY A 135 0.09 12.74 11.51
CA GLY A 135 -0.71 13.95 11.40
C GLY A 135 -1.72 13.98 10.25
N LEU A 136 -1.84 12.89 9.49
CA LEU A 136 -2.85 12.72 8.44
C LEU A 136 -4.19 12.31 9.06
N LYS A 137 -5.25 12.33 8.26
CA LYS A 137 -6.51 11.63 8.56
C LYS A 137 -6.42 10.19 8.09
N GLY A 138 -7.07 9.26 8.81
CA GLY A 138 -7.07 7.84 8.49
C GLY A 138 -8.48 7.33 8.17
N ALA A 139 -8.68 6.78 6.94
CA ALA A 139 -9.89 6.10 6.55
C ALA A 139 -9.67 4.59 6.52
N TRP A 140 -10.53 3.85 7.21
CA TRP A 140 -10.49 2.40 7.23
C TRP A 140 -11.45 1.79 6.21
N VAL A 141 -10.91 1.03 5.26
CA VAL A 141 -11.69 0.23 4.31
C VAL A 141 -11.93 -1.16 4.91
N ASN A 142 -13.07 -1.33 5.55
CA ASN A 142 -13.42 -2.53 6.29
C ASN A 142 -14.31 -3.48 5.47
N ARG A 143 -13.75 -4.09 4.43
CA ARG A 143 -14.46 -5.06 3.58
C ARG A 143 -14.87 -6.34 4.31
N ALA A 144 -14.13 -6.72 5.34
CA ALA A 144 -14.33 -7.97 6.08
C ALA A 144 -15.29 -7.82 7.28
N GLU A 145 -15.88 -6.63 7.47
CA GLU A 145 -16.75 -6.32 8.61
C GLU A 145 -16.09 -6.64 9.98
N SER A 146 -14.79 -6.45 10.06
CA SER A 146 -14.00 -6.70 11.26
C SER A 146 -14.31 -5.68 12.35
N THR A 147 -14.12 -6.08 13.61
CA THR A 147 -14.22 -5.15 14.73
C THR A 147 -12.95 -4.33 14.87
N TRP A 148 -13.11 -3.02 15.09
CA TRP A 148 -11.99 -2.14 15.38
C TRP A 148 -11.42 -2.43 16.77
N SER A 149 -10.10 -2.59 16.86
CA SER A 149 -9.41 -3.00 18.11
C SER A 149 -8.41 -1.98 18.65
N GLU A 150 -8.15 -0.89 17.89
CA GLU A 150 -7.16 0.10 18.28
C GLU A 150 -7.76 1.21 19.15
N GLU A 151 -6.92 1.86 19.97
CA GLU A 151 -7.35 2.96 20.86
C GLU A 151 -7.84 4.20 20.09
N ARG A 152 -7.14 4.54 18.99
CA ARG A 152 -7.51 5.66 18.12
C ARG A 152 -8.57 5.19 17.13
N THR A 153 -9.70 5.88 17.08
CA THR A 153 -10.75 5.57 16.10
C THR A 153 -10.39 6.14 14.71
N PRO A 154 -10.80 5.47 13.62
CA PRO A 154 -10.67 6.02 12.27
C PRO A 154 -11.45 7.33 12.11
N ASP A 155 -10.94 8.26 11.30
CA ASP A 155 -11.67 9.47 10.92
C ASP A 155 -12.85 9.14 10.01
N LEU A 156 -12.75 8.06 9.24
CA LEU A 156 -13.79 7.53 8.37
C LEU A 156 -13.71 6.00 8.33
N VAL A 157 -14.88 5.35 8.33
CA VAL A 157 -15.00 3.91 8.09
C VAL A 157 -15.91 3.70 6.90
N VAL A 158 -15.47 2.89 5.94
CA VAL A 158 -16.21 2.54 4.73
C VAL A 158 -16.07 1.05 4.43
N ALA A 159 -17.10 0.46 3.83
CA ALA A 159 -17.07 -0.95 3.44
C ALA A 159 -16.26 -1.17 2.15
N ASP A 160 -16.25 -0.19 1.24
CA ASP A 160 -15.60 -0.26 -0.06
C ASP A 160 -15.25 1.15 -0.60
N LEU A 161 -14.64 1.21 -1.78
CA LEU A 161 -14.25 2.48 -2.38
C LEU A 161 -15.46 3.24 -2.99
N THR A 162 -16.56 2.57 -3.32
CA THR A 162 -17.81 3.26 -3.76
C THR A 162 -18.32 4.11 -2.60
N GLN A 163 -18.43 3.52 -1.41
CA GLN A 163 -18.88 4.25 -0.22
C GLN A 163 -17.90 5.39 0.14
N LEU A 164 -16.58 5.18 -0.04
CA LEU A 164 -15.59 6.26 0.11
C LEU A 164 -15.89 7.43 -0.83
N ALA A 165 -16.05 7.14 -2.14
CA ALA A 165 -16.32 8.16 -3.13
C ALA A 165 -17.65 8.90 -2.87
N ASP A 166 -18.68 8.21 -2.38
CA ASP A 166 -19.97 8.81 -2.00
C ASP A 166 -19.83 9.75 -0.79
N ARG A 167 -19.09 9.32 0.23
CA ARG A 167 -18.82 10.15 1.43
C ARG A 167 -18.04 11.41 1.10
N LEU A 168 -17.04 11.32 0.22
CA LEU A 168 -16.22 12.45 -0.18
C LEU A 168 -16.90 13.35 -1.24
N ALA A 169 -17.98 12.88 -1.89
CA ALA A 169 -18.73 13.68 -2.85
C ALA A 169 -19.44 14.89 -2.20
N THR A 170 -19.66 14.86 -0.90
CA THR A 170 -20.39 15.90 -0.14
C THR A 170 -19.47 16.93 0.53
N ILE A 171 -18.17 16.81 0.36
CA ILE A 171 -17.15 17.76 0.81
C ILE A 171 -16.73 18.63 -0.37
#